data_f7b06f02f986415710834e1ad2083baa
#
_entry.id   f7b06f02f986415710834e1ad2083baa
#
_cell.length_a   1.000
_cell.length_b   1.000
_cell.length_c   1.000
_cell.angle_alpha   90.00
_cell.angle_beta   90.00
_cell.angle_gamma   90.00
#
_symmetry.space_group_name_H-M   'P 1'
#
loop_
_entity.id
_entity.type
_entity.pdbx_description
1 polymer ?
#
loop_
_entity_poly.entity_id
_entity_poly.type
_entity_poly.pdbx_seq_one_letter_code
_entity_poly.pdbx_strand_id
1 'polypeptide(L)'
;MRVFLSAYGNFYLAIPITYISSIMLYSGNSDKKIEHNSENHNTYISLPILFDYTGETPRHGIILRNNMNDENNGIIKNKTILLTTEIEHEINIPEERIYSMPKILDKIKISRVFSGILFEPDRQDKNMFLFLNPEVLIQNLQKELE
;
A
#
# COMPACT_ATOMS: atom_id res chain seq x y z
N MET A 1 -7.20 14.05 -9.37
CA MET A 1 -6.51 13.35 -8.24
C MET A 1 -5.17 12.81 -8.71
N ARG A 2 -4.14 13.00 -7.91
CA ARG A 2 -2.81 12.47 -8.22
C ARG A 2 -2.58 11.19 -7.46
N VAL A 3 -2.18 10.15 -8.17
CA VAL A 3 -1.89 8.84 -7.60
C VAL A 3 -0.51 8.37 -8.04
N PHE A 4 0.06 7.51 -7.22
CA PHE A 4 1.34 6.88 -7.49
C PHE A 4 1.10 5.40 -7.82
N LEU A 5 1.65 4.95 -8.93
CA LEU A 5 1.49 3.56 -9.38
C LEU A 5 2.68 2.72 -8.94
N SER A 6 2.39 1.54 -8.42
CA SER A 6 3.41 0.58 -8.01
C SER A 6 2.90 -0.85 -8.24
N ALA A 7 3.80 -1.80 -8.07
CA ALA A 7 3.44 -3.21 -8.25
C ALA A 7 4.24 -4.10 -7.30
N TYR A 8 3.61 -5.20 -6.89
CA TYR A 8 4.29 -6.32 -6.25
C TYR A 8 4.02 -7.55 -7.12
N GLY A 9 4.97 -7.86 -8.00
CA GLY A 9 4.73 -8.89 -9.01
C GLY A 9 3.56 -8.54 -9.91
N ASN A 10 2.54 -9.37 -9.91
CA ASN A 10 1.32 -9.15 -10.69
C ASN A 10 0.22 -8.42 -9.91
N PHE A 11 0.55 -7.91 -8.76
CA PHE A 11 -0.38 -7.19 -7.88
C PHE A 11 -0.15 -5.68 -8.04
N TYR A 12 -1.05 -5.00 -8.75
CA TYR A 12 -0.88 -3.60 -9.12
C TYR A 12 -1.65 -2.69 -8.20
N LEU A 13 -0.99 -1.62 -7.72
CA LEU A 13 -1.53 -0.70 -6.72
C LEU A 13 -1.51 0.74 -7.23
N ALA A 14 -2.56 1.48 -6.90
CA ALA A 14 -2.61 2.93 -7.03
C ALA A 14 -2.78 3.53 -5.63
N ILE A 15 -1.91 4.45 -5.27
CA ILE A 15 -1.88 5.05 -3.94
C ILE A 15 -2.04 6.57 -4.07
N PRO A 16 -3.00 7.19 -3.37
CA PRO A 16 -3.09 8.65 -3.39
C PRO A 16 -1.78 9.28 -2.93
N ILE A 17 -1.27 10.24 -3.70
CA ILE A 17 0.06 10.80 -3.45
C ILE A 17 0.16 11.52 -2.10
N THR A 18 -0.96 12.01 -1.59
CA THR A 18 -0.99 12.70 -0.29
C THR A 18 -0.60 11.80 0.87
N TYR A 19 -0.71 10.48 0.71
CA TYR A 19 -0.35 9.52 1.74
C TYR A 19 1.08 9.01 1.64
N ILE A 20 1.85 9.47 0.66
CA ILE A 20 3.23 9.02 0.46
C ILE A 20 4.18 10.06 1.02
N SER A 21 5.01 9.65 1.97
CA SER A 21 6.06 10.50 2.51
C SER A 21 7.32 10.43 1.66
N SER A 22 7.78 9.22 1.39
CA SER A 22 8.98 8.99 0.57
C SER A 22 9.04 7.54 0.11
N ILE A 23 10.04 7.22 -0.69
CA ILE A 23 10.30 5.88 -1.20
C ILE A 23 11.71 5.50 -0.82
N MET A 24 11.89 4.24 -0.40
CA MET A 24 13.19 3.72 0.01
C MET A 24 13.53 2.43 -0.71
N LEU A 25 14.81 2.11 -0.77
CA LEU A 25 15.25 0.78 -1.19
C LEU A 25 15.07 -0.20 -0.05
N TYR A 26 14.68 -1.42 -0.38
CA TYR A 26 14.49 -2.49 0.58
C TYR A 26 15.31 -3.71 0.16
N SER A 27 16.08 -4.26 1.09
CA SER A 27 16.95 -5.42 0.82
C SER A 27 16.69 -6.60 1.73
N GLY A 28 15.63 -6.54 2.54
CA GLY A 28 15.30 -7.64 3.44
C GLY A 28 14.59 -8.79 2.73
N ASN A 29 14.57 -9.95 3.39
CA ASN A 29 13.77 -11.09 2.99
C ASN A 29 12.64 -11.23 3.98
N SER A 30 11.47 -10.70 3.66
CA SER A 30 10.32 -10.82 4.54
C SER A 30 9.38 -11.90 4.03
N ASP A 31 9.30 -13.02 4.73
CA ASP A 31 8.28 -14.03 4.53
C ASP A 31 7.02 -13.71 5.32
N LYS A 32 7.04 -12.63 6.07
CA LYS A 32 5.96 -12.26 6.98
C LYS A 32 5.03 -11.25 6.33
N LYS A 33 3.74 -11.36 6.62
CA LYS A 33 2.72 -10.40 6.18
C LYS A 33 3.03 -9.01 6.71
N ILE A 34 3.40 -8.94 7.98
CA ILE A 34 3.74 -7.73 8.70
C ILE A 34 5.00 -8.02 9.50
N GLU A 35 6.00 -7.17 9.34
CA GLU A 35 7.23 -7.26 10.10
C GLU A 35 7.46 -5.96 10.84
N HIS A 36 7.49 -6.04 12.16
CA HIS A 36 7.81 -4.90 13.01
C HIS A 36 9.27 -4.97 13.42
N ASN A 37 10.04 -3.95 13.06
CA ASN A 37 11.44 -3.86 13.45
C ASN A 37 11.55 -3.07 14.76
N SER A 38 12.00 -3.75 15.82
CA SER A 38 12.10 -3.14 17.14
C SER A 38 13.23 -2.11 17.27
N GLU A 39 14.23 -2.15 16.39
CA GLU A 39 15.35 -1.21 16.44
C GLU A 39 14.97 0.17 15.91
N ASN A 40 14.26 0.24 14.79
CA ASN A 40 13.89 1.50 14.16
C ASN A 40 12.39 1.81 14.26
N HIS A 41 11.62 0.96 14.89
CA HIS A 41 10.16 1.07 15.05
C HIS A 41 9.40 1.14 13.71
N ASN A 42 9.99 0.62 12.65
CA ASN A 42 9.33 0.55 11.35
C ASN A 42 8.49 -0.72 11.24
N THR A 43 7.32 -0.58 10.62
CA THR A 43 6.46 -1.72 10.31
C THR A 43 6.42 -1.91 8.80
N TYR A 44 6.85 -3.07 8.34
CA TYR A 44 6.89 -3.42 6.93
C TYR A 44 5.69 -4.30 6.60
N ILE A 45 4.99 -3.96 5.52
CA ILE A 45 3.77 -4.66 5.11
C ILE A 45 3.94 -5.22 3.71
N SER A 46 3.62 -6.50 3.56
CA SER A 46 3.54 -7.13 2.25
C SER A 46 2.08 -7.46 1.94
N LEU A 47 1.41 -6.62 1.14
CA LEU A 47 0.00 -6.84 0.78
C LEU A 47 -0.24 -8.17 0.05
N PRO A 48 0.60 -8.59 -0.91
CA PRO A 48 0.38 -9.87 -1.57
C PRO A 48 0.37 -11.05 -0.60
N ILE A 49 1.21 -11.02 0.42
CA ILE A 49 1.24 -12.10 1.42
C ILE A 49 -0.02 -12.07 2.27
N LEU A 50 -0.63 -10.90 2.51
CA LEU A 50 -1.93 -10.82 3.15
C LEU A 50 -3.03 -11.55 2.37
N PHE A 51 -2.86 -11.70 1.06
CA PHE A 51 -3.79 -12.42 0.19
C PHE A 51 -3.30 -13.82 -0.19
N ASP A 52 -2.36 -14.36 0.60
CA ASP A 52 -1.75 -15.69 0.36
C ASP A 52 -1.05 -15.82 -1.00
N TYR A 53 -0.60 -14.69 -1.54
CA TYR A 53 0.19 -14.66 -2.77
C TYR A 53 1.67 -14.65 -2.43
N THR A 54 2.41 -15.61 -2.97
CA THR A 54 3.86 -15.71 -2.81
C THR A 54 4.53 -15.66 -4.18
N GLY A 55 5.73 -15.16 -4.26
CA GLY A 55 6.43 -15.27 -5.53
C GLY A 55 7.58 -14.34 -5.79
N GLU A 56 7.56 -13.10 -5.32
CA GLU A 56 8.64 -12.17 -5.63
C GLU A 56 9.22 -11.51 -4.39
N THR A 57 10.53 -11.19 -4.47
CA THR A 57 11.21 -10.49 -3.40
C THR A 57 11.02 -9.00 -3.55
N PRO A 58 10.53 -8.30 -2.52
CA PRO A 58 10.37 -6.86 -2.59
C PRO A 58 11.72 -6.15 -2.69
N ARG A 59 11.74 -5.04 -3.42
CA ARG A 59 12.95 -4.24 -3.67
C ARG A 59 12.81 -2.81 -3.19
N HIS A 60 11.60 -2.36 -2.97
CA HIS A 60 11.31 -0.98 -2.57
C HIS A 60 10.31 -0.95 -1.43
N GLY A 61 10.34 0.13 -0.67
CA GLY A 61 9.35 0.41 0.34
C GLY A 61 8.76 1.80 0.13
N ILE A 62 7.45 1.89 0.19
CA ILE A 62 6.74 3.16 0.14
C ILE A 62 6.39 3.54 1.57
N ILE A 63 6.97 4.64 2.04
CA ILE A 63 6.73 5.13 3.40
C ILE A 63 5.43 5.90 3.40
N LEU A 64 4.45 5.38 4.12
CA LEU A 64 3.12 5.97 4.19
C LEU A 64 3.06 7.02 5.30
N ARG A 65 2.34 8.11 5.01
CA ARG A 65 2.04 9.13 6.02
C ARG A 65 0.91 8.66 6.91
N ASN A 66 1.12 8.82 8.20
CA ASN A 66 0.06 8.66 9.16
C ASN A 66 -0.40 10.05 9.60
N ASN A 67 -1.53 10.51 9.07
CA ASN A 67 -2.05 11.85 9.34
C ASN A 67 -2.41 12.08 10.80
N MET A 68 -2.58 11.02 11.57
CA MET A 68 -3.03 11.13 12.96
C MET A 68 -1.91 11.43 13.96
N ASN A 69 -0.65 11.25 13.59
CA ASN A 69 0.45 11.32 14.54
C ASN A 69 1.58 12.27 14.16
N ASP A 70 1.50 12.94 13.01
CA ASP A 70 2.61 13.78 12.54
C ASP A 70 2.85 15.02 13.40
N GLU A 71 1.85 15.47 14.12
CA GLU A 71 1.95 16.70 14.89
C GLU A 71 2.41 16.51 16.33
N ASN A 72 2.28 15.33 16.88
CA ASN A 72 2.37 15.16 18.32
C ASN A 72 3.70 14.67 18.83
N ASN A 73 4.61 14.24 18.00
CA ASN A 73 5.77 13.57 18.55
C ASN A 73 7.05 13.86 17.80
N GLY A 74 7.84 14.75 18.34
CA GLY A 74 9.22 14.84 17.95
C GLY A 74 10.08 13.64 18.36
N ILE A 75 9.53 12.54 18.90
CA ILE A 75 10.37 11.59 19.59
C ILE A 75 10.49 10.24 18.91
N ILE A 76 9.45 9.59 18.50
CA ILE A 76 9.57 8.32 17.79
C ILE A 76 8.44 8.21 16.81
N LYS A 77 8.78 8.23 15.54
CA LYS A 77 7.78 8.07 14.49
C LYS A 77 7.83 6.64 13.99
N ASN A 78 6.84 5.86 14.37
CA ASN A 78 6.63 4.56 13.77
C ASN A 78 6.30 4.78 12.30
N LYS A 79 7.16 4.29 11.43
CA LYS A 79 6.91 4.36 10.01
C LYS A 79 6.22 3.11 9.53
N THR A 80 5.17 3.28 8.75
CA THR A 80 4.51 2.19 8.04
C THR A 80 5.04 2.16 6.63
N ILE A 81 5.62 1.04 6.24
CA ILE A 81 6.30 0.89 4.96
C ILE A 81 5.64 -0.22 4.17
N LEU A 82 5.07 0.15 3.03
CA LEU A 82 4.46 -0.79 2.11
C LEU A 82 5.51 -1.32 1.15
N LEU A 83 5.72 -2.64 1.15
CA LEU A 83 6.74 -3.27 0.30
C LEU A 83 6.22 -3.47 -1.11
N THR A 84 7.06 -3.21 -2.09
CA THR A 84 6.75 -3.38 -3.52
C THR A 84 7.95 -3.94 -4.27
N THR A 85 7.69 -4.54 -5.43
CA THR A 85 8.76 -4.99 -6.34
C THR A 85 9.11 -3.94 -7.38
N GLU A 86 8.14 -3.13 -7.80
CA GLU A 86 8.33 -2.11 -8.81
C GLU A 86 7.74 -0.78 -8.37
N ILE A 87 8.47 0.28 -8.64
CA ILE A 87 8.01 1.65 -8.54
C ILE A 87 7.78 2.14 -9.96
N GLU A 88 6.57 2.58 -10.27
CA GLU A 88 6.29 3.12 -11.59
C GLU A 88 6.38 4.65 -11.58
N HIS A 89 5.27 5.34 -11.66
CA HIS A 89 5.27 6.78 -11.72
C HIS A 89 3.97 7.35 -11.18
N GLU A 90 3.99 8.67 -11.00
CA GLU A 90 2.84 9.44 -10.59
C GLU A 90 2.01 9.80 -11.81
N ILE A 91 0.69 9.66 -11.70
CA ILE A 91 -0.24 10.09 -12.74
C ILE A 91 -1.36 10.93 -12.12
N ASN A 92 -1.96 11.78 -12.96
CA ASN A 92 -3.15 12.54 -12.58
C ASN A 92 -4.35 11.91 -13.26
N ILE A 93 -5.36 11.53 -12.47
CA ILE A 93 -6.54 10.84 -12.97
C ILE A 93 -7.83 11.56 -12.58
N PRO A 94 -8.84 11.52 -13.44
CA PRO A 94 -10.20 11.94 -13.05
C PRO A 94 -10.77 10.95 -12.04
N GLU A 95 -11.51 11.43 -11.07
CA GLU A 95 -12.12 10.55 -10.06
C GLU A 95 -13.11 9.56 -10.68
N GLU A 96 -13.68 9.89 -11.83
CA GLU A 96 -14.61 9.02 -12.55
C GLU A 96 -13.99 7.71 -13.03
N ARG A 97 -12.65 7.64 -13.09
CA ARG A 97 -11.95 6.41 -13.46
C ARG A 97 -11.77 5.45 -12.30
N ILE A 98 -12.15 5.86 -11.10
CA ILE A 98 -12.08 4.98 -9.92
C ILE A 98 -13.46 4.36 -9.70
N TYR A 99 -13.52 3.05 -9.86
CA TYR A 99 -14.74 2.28 -9.69
C TYR A 99 -14.81 1.69 -8.30
N SER A 100 -16.03 1.63 -7.76
CA SER A 100 -16.25 1.03 -6.44
C SER A 100 -15.90 -0.46 -6.44
N MET A 101 -15.43 -0.94 -5.30
CA MET A 101 -15.18 -2.38 -5.13
C MET A 101 -16.48 -3.16 -5.22
N PRO A 102 -16.47 -4.34 -5.88
CA PRO A 102 -17.66 -5.19 -5.92
C PRO A 102 -18.14 -5.56 -4.52
N LYS A 103 -19.46 -5.51 -4.29
CA LYS A 103 -20.05 -5.78 -2.99
C LYS A 103 -19.79 -7.19 -2.47
N ILE A 104 -19.57 -8.14 -3.35
CA ILE A 104 -19.24 -9.51 -2.95
C ILE A 104 -17.95 -9.58 -2.14
N LEU A 105 -17.04 -8.60 -2.33
CA LEU A 105 -15.78 -8.55 -1.60
C LEU A 105 -15.91 -7.91 -0.22
N ASP A 106 -17.05 -7.30 0.11
CA ASP A 106 -17.25 -6.66 1.41
C ASP A 106 -17.17 -7.64 2.59
N LYS A 107 -17.37 -8.92 2.32
CA LYS A 107 -17.27 -9.98 3.33
C LYS A 107 -15.83 -10.35 3.65
N ILE A 108 -14.88 -9.95 2.82
CA ILE A 108 -13.47 -10.24 3.00
C ILE A 108 -12.83 -9.03 3.68
N LYS A 109 -12.41 -9.19 4.94
CA LYS A 109 -11.87 -8.07 5.72
C LYS A 109 -10.68 -7.37 5.04
N ILE A 110 -9.81 -8.14 4.40
CA ILE A 110 -8.60 -7.61 3.76
C ILE A 110 -8.96 -6.72 2.58
N SER A 111 -10.06 -7.00 1.89
CA SER A 111 -10.48 -6.18 0.74
C SER A 111 -10.83 -4.74 1.12
N ARG A 112 -11.11 -4.49 2.40
CA ARG A 112 -11.46 -3.15 2.88
C ARG A 112 -10.32 -2.15 2.81
N VAL A 113 -9.07 -2.62 2.72
CA VAL A 113 -7.93 -1.73 2.51
C VAL A 113 -7.95 -1.09 1.12
N PHE A 114 -8.76 -1.61 0.22
CA PHE A 114 -8.94 -1.04 -1.11
C PHE A 114 -10.28 -0.33 -1.20
N SER A 115 -10.25 0.93 -1.61
CA SER A 115 -11.47 1.72 -1.78
C SER A 115 -12.06 1.65 -3.18
N GLY A 116 -11.34 1.06 -4.12
CA GLY A 116 -11.83 0.96 -5.49
C GLY A 116 -10.82 0.33 -6.43
N ILE A 117 -11.18 0.37 -7.71
CA ILE A 117 -10.34 -0.12 -8.80
C ILE A 117 -10.12 1.04 -9.77
N LEU A 118 -8.86 1.33 -10.05
CA LEU A 118 -8.48 2.30 -11.08
C LEU A 118 -8.27 1.57 -12.40
N PHE A 119 -8.89 2.07 -13.45
CA PHE A 119 -8.76 1.51 -14.78
C PHE A 119 -8.01 2.47 -15.70
N GLU A 120 -6.91 2.00 -16.30
CA GLU A 120 -6.07 2.74 -17.24
C GLU A 120 -6.15 2.10 -18.62
N PRO A 121 -7.05 2.58 -19.52
CA PRO A 121 -7.32 1.92 -20.79
C PRO A 121 -6.16 1.98 -21.80
N ASP A 122 -5.27 2.97 -21.64
CA ASP A 122 -4.14 3.16 -22.57
C ASP A 122 -2.99 2.19 -22.31
N ARG A 123 -3.06 1.40 -21.24
CA ARG A 123 -2.02 0.42 -20.89
C ARG A 123 -2.50 -0.96 -21.30
N GLN A 124 -1.77 -1.59 -22.22
CA GLN A 124 -2.19 -2.88 -22.79
C GLN A 124 -2.05 -4.04 -21.80
N ASP A 125 -1.03 -4.01 -20.95
CA ASP A 125 -0.70 -5.15 -20.09
C ASP A 125 -1.08 -4.96 -18.62
N LYS A 126 -1.16 -3.73 -18.14
CA LYS A 126 -1.36 -3.40 -16.73
C LYS A 126 -2.40 -2.31 -16.62
N ASN A 127 -3.64 -2.64 -16.93
CA ASN A 127 -4.71 -1.65 -17.03
C ASN A 127 -5.58 -1.55 -15.79
N MET A 128 -5.45 -2.46 -14.82
CA MET A 128 -6.23 -2.43 -13.58
C MET A 128 -5.32 -2.32 -12.36
N PHE A 129 -5.58 -1.31 -11.55
CA PHE A 129 -4.87 -1.09 -10.29
C PHE A 129 -5.87 -1.10 -9.14
N LEU A 130 -5.51 -1.74 -8.04
CA LEU A 130 -6.29 -1.67 -6.82
C LEU A 130 -5.98 -0.34 -6.13
N PHE A 131 -7.04 0.43 -5.89
CA PHE A 131 -6.91 1.76 -5.28
C PHE A 131 -6.84 1.61 -3.76
N LEU A 132 -5.67 1.83 -3.21
CA LEU A 132 -5.41 1.61 -1.79
C LEU A 132 -6.03 2.73 -0.93
N ASN A 133 -6.58 2.34 0.20
CA ASN A 133 -6.95 3.26 1.26
C ASN A 133 -5.95 3.14 2.42
N PRO A 134 -4.92 4.00 2.47
CA PRO A 134 -3.87 3.87 3.48
C PRO A 134 -4.36 4.04 4.91
N GLU A 135 -5.40 4.84 5.14
CA GLU A 135 -5.94 5.03 6.48
C GLU A 135 -6.51 3.72 7.03
N VAL A 136 -7.30 3.01 6.23
CA VAL A 136 -7.86 1.73 6.64
C VAL A 136 -6.76 0.70 6.85
N LEU A 137 -5.76 0.69 5.98
CA LEU A 137 -4.61 -0.20 6.13
C LEU A 137 -3.90 0.02 7.47
N ILE A 138 -3.59 1.25 7.81
CA ILE A 138 -2.90 1.60 9.04
C ILE A 138 -3.76 1.26 10.26
N GLN A 139 -5.06 1.53 10.22
CA GLN A 139 -5.97 1.18 11.31
C GLN A 139 -6.04 -0.33 11.54
N ASN A 140 -6.11 -1.11 10.47
CA ASN A 140 -6.13 -2.57 10.58
C ASN A 140 -4.84 -3.12 11.17
N LEU A 141 -3.70 -2.50 10.85
CA LEU A 141 -2.44 -2.89 11.42
C LEU A 141 -2.37 -2.66 12.92
N GLN A 142 -2.88 -1.53 13.38
CA GLN A 142 -2.92 -1.23 14.81
C GLN A 142 -3.70 -2.29 15.59
N LYS A 143 -4.79 -2.80 15.01
CA LYS A 143 -5.57 -3.86 15.63
C LYS A 143 -4.84 -5.19 15.67
N GLU A 144 -4.07 -5.52 14.65
CA GLU A 144 -3.32 -6.77 14.61
C GLU A 144 -2.11 -6.77 15.53
N LEU A 145 -1.54 -5.60 15.80
CA LEU A 145 -0.39 -5.46 16.69
C LEU A 145 -0.80 -5.37 18.18
N GLU A 146 -2.05 -5.18 18.45
CA GLU A 146 -2.59 -5.26 19.81
C GLU A 146 -2.83 -6.72 20.19
#